data_b6744abacc990f60c23e4c7d10b79731
#
_entry.id   b6744abacc990f60c23e4c7d10b79731
#
_cell.length_a   1.000
_cell.length_b   1.000
_cell.length_c   1.000
_cell.angle_alpha   90.00
_cell.angle_beta   90.00
_cell.angle_gamma   90.00
#
_symmetry.space_group_name_H-M   'P 1'
#
loop_
_entity.id
_entity.type
_entity.pdbx_description
1 polymer ?
#
loop_
_entity_poly.entity_id
_entity_poly.type
_entity_poly.pdbx_seq_one_letter_code
_entity_poly.pdbx_strand_id
1 'polypeptide(L)'
;AMFSLEMSKEQLVKRMLSMNSHVDSQKIRTGNLEDEDWDRLVGSVRRIGNSHLVIDDTSGITATELRSKCRKLKIEQGLDLVIIDYLQLMSGSGKRKGENRQQEISEISRSLKFMARELNVPVIALSQLSRAVEQRPDKKPMLSDLRESGAIEQDADMVMFLYRDEYYNPDSEEKGVAEVIIAKQRSGPTG
;
A
#
# COMPACT_ATOMS: atom_id res chain seq x y z
N ALA A 1 -0.98 11.70 -0.83
CA ALA A 1 -0.54 11.38 0.55
C ALA A 1 -0.34 9.87 0.70
N MET A 2 0.69 9.46 1.43
CA MET A 2 0.96 8.06 1.75
C MET A 2 1.01 7.89 3.26
N PHE A 3 0.16 7.02 3.79
CA PHE A 3 0.15 6.63 5.19
C PHE A 3 0.85 5.28 5.33
N SER A 4 2.04 5.30 5.93
CA SER A 4 2.87 4.11 6.12
C SER A 4 2.81 3.68 7.57
N LEU A 5 2.08 2.61 7.84
CA LEU A 5 1.81 2.17 9.21
C LEU A 5 2.82 1.13 9.72
N GLU A 6 3.62 0.58 8.81
CA GLU A 6 4.65 -0.42 9.12
C GLU A 6 6.07 0.15 9.01
N MET A 7 6.32 0.94 7.98
CA MET A 7 7.65 1.47 7.69
C MET A 7 7.77 2.94 8.04
N SER A 8 8.93 3.36 8.57
CA SER A 8 9.20 4.77 8.76
C SER A 8 9.34 5.52 7.42
N LYS A 9 9.06 6.81 7.44
CA LYS A 9 9.20 7.67 6.25
C LYS A 9 10.62 7.65 5.68
N GLU A 10 11.66 7.55 6.52
CA GLU A 10 13.04 7.44 6.08
C GLU A 10 13.30 6.15 5.30
N GLN A 11 12.74 5.03 5.75
CA GLN A 11 12.85 3.74 5.05
C GLN A 11 12.15 3.79 3.69
N LEU A 12 10.96 4.40 3.63
CA LEU A 12 10.25 4.59 2.38
C LEU A 12 11.01 5.46 1.40
N VAL A 13 11.52 6.61 1.85
CA VAL A 13 12.30 7.52 1.00
C VAL A 13 13.54 6.82 0.45
N LYS A 14 14.24 6.02 1.27
CA LYS A 14 15.39 5.22 0.79
C LYS A 14 14.99 4.23 -0.29
N ARG A 15 13.84 3.55 -0.15
CA ARG A 15 13.31 2.65 -1.20
C ARG A 15 12.95 3.42 -2.48
N MET A 16 12.29 4.56 -2.34
CA MET A 16 11.94 5.41 -3.49
C MET A 16 13.20 5.92 -4.22
N LEU A 17 14.23 6.30 -3.47
CA LEU A 17 15.53 6.68 -4.04
C LEU A 17 16.15 5.52 -4.82
N SER A 18 16.22 4.32 -4.23
CA SER A 18 16.74 3.13 -4.90
C SER A 18 15.97 2.84 -6.21
N MET A 19 14.65 2.83 -6.15
CA MET A 19 13.80 2.57 -7.32
C MET A 19 13.99 3.61 -8.42
N ASN A 20 14.03 4.89 -8.06
CA ASN A 20 14.10 5.98 -9.03
C ASN A 20 15.50 6.20 -9.61
N SER A 21 16.56 5.91 -8.84
CA SER A 21 17.96 6.03 -9.27
C SER A 21 18.48 4.76 -9.93
N HIS A 22 17.79 3.63 -9.78
CA HIS A 22 18.29 2.29 -10.14
C HIS A 22 19.62 1.94 -9.42
N VAL A 23 19.83 2.48 -8.22
CA VAL A 23 20.94 2.12 -7.35
C VAL A 23 20.46 1.07 -6.35
N ASP A 24 21.24 0.01 -6.18
CA ASP A 24 20.91 -1.07 -5.26
C ASP A 24 20.66 -0.56 -3.84
N SER A 25 19.54 -0.97 -3.26
CA SER A 25 19.15 -0.56 -1.91
C SER A 25 20.17 -0.97 -0.83
N GLN A 26 20.92 -2.05 -1.06
CA GLN A 26 21.99 -2.49 -0.16
C GLN A 26 23.19 -1.56 -0.24
N LYS A 27 23.58 -1.09 -1.44
CA LYS A 27 24.61 -0.07 -1.59
C LYS A 27 24.25 1.22 -0.84
N ILE A 28 22.98 1.67 -0.98
CA ILE A 28 22.49 2.85 -0.24
C ILE A 28 22.54 2.63 1.27
N ARG A 29 22.19 1.45 1.74
CA ARG A 29 22.16 1.11 3.17
C ARG A 29 23.55 1.03 3.79
N THR A 30 24.51 0.48 3.07
CA THR A 30 25.90 0.27 3.55
C THR A 30 26.81 1.47 3.30
N GLY A 31 26.38 2.41 2.44
CA GLY A 31 27.20 3.56 2.01
C GLY A 31 28.28 3.19 0.98
N ASN A 32 28.28 1.97 0.44
CA ASN A 32 29.23 1.54 -0.58
C ASN A 32 28.76 1.99 -1.96
N LEU A 33 28.90 3.29 -2.23
CA LEU A 33 28.44 3.98 -3.43
C LEU A 33 29.63 4.41 -4.27
N GLU A 34 29.52 4.20 -5.58
CA GLU A 34 30.46 4.71 -6.59
C GLU A 34 30.06 6.13 -7.04
N ASP A 35 30.95 6.86 -7.70
CA ASP A 35 30.66 8.24 -8.14
C ASP A 35 29.42 8.32 -9.04
N GLU A 36 29.25 7.34 -9.94
CA GLU A 36 28.06 7.24 -10.80
C GLU A 36 26.78 6.99 -10.01
N ASP A 37 26.84 6.23 -8.90
CA ASP A 37 25.71 6.00 -8.02
C ASP A 37 25.29 7.30 -7.33
N TRP A 38 26.26 8.12 -6.93
CA TRP A 38 26.02 9.44 -6.35
C TRP A 38 25.30 10.38 -7.31
N ASP A 39 25.74 10.47 -8.56
CA ASP A 39 25.10 11.31 -9.57
C ASP A 39 23.64 10.91 -9.81
N ARG A 40 23.38 9.61 -9.91
CA ARG A 40 22.02 9.06 -10.05
C ARG A 40 21.15 9.38 -8.83
N LEU A 41 21.68 9.22 -7.63
CA LEU A 41 20.98 9.53 -6.38
C LEU A 41 20.65 11.02 -6.27
N VAL A 42 21.59 11.92 -6.59
CA VAL A 42 21.34 13.37 -6.57
C VAL A 42 20.20 13.75 -7.53
N GLY A 43 20.19 13.17 -8.73
CA GLY A 43 19.10 13.34 -9.69
C GLY A 43 17.76 12.88 -9.14
N SER A 44 17.75 11.76 -8.42
CA SER A 44 16.55 11.19 -7.79
C SER A 44 16.07 12.02 -6.60
N VAL A 45 16.96 12.51 -5.75
CA VAL A 45 16.61 13.41 -4.64
C VAL A 45 15.89 14.65 -5.14
N ARG A 46 16.38 15.26 -6.24
CA ARG A 46 15.71 16.43 -6.83
C ARG A 46 14.29 16.10 -7.33
N ARG A 47 14.11 14.97 -8.01
CA ARG A 47 12.79 14.55 -8.52
C ARG A 47 11.80 14.27 -7.39
N ILE A 48 12.22 13.50 -6.38
CA ILE A 48 11.36 13.15 -5.25
C ILE A 48 11.09 14.40 -4.38
N GLY A 49 12.11 15.22 -4.12
CA GLY A 49 11.96 16.44 -3.31
C GLY A 49 11.07 17.50 -3.93
N ASN A 50 10.96 17.54 -5.26
CA ASN A 50 10.04 18.43 -5.97
C ASN A 50 8.64 17.83 -6.16
N SER A 51 8.42 16.58 -5.75
CA SER A 51 7.09 15.96 -5.80
C SER A 51 6.21 16.44 -4.64
N HIS A 52 4.90 16.54 -4.88
CA HIS A 52 3.91 16.86 -3.85
C HIS A 52 3.53 15.61 -3.04
N LEU A 53 4.53 14.82 -2.62
CA LEU A 53 4.34 13.61 -1.84
C LEU A 53 4.43 13.92 -0.35
N VAL A 54 3.34 13.71 0.37
CA VAL A 54 3.29 13.77 1.83
C VAL A 54 3.30 12.36 2.39
N ILE A 55 4.25 12.05 3.27
CA ILE A 55 4.36 10.75 3.94
C ILE A 55 4.06 10.95 5.43
N ASP A 56 3.10 10.18 5.93
CA ASP A 56 2.74 10.12 7.35
C ASP A 56 2.99 8.70 7.86
N ASP A 57 3.89 8.55 8.83
CA ASP A 57 4.27 7.27 9.43
C ASP A 57 3.75 7.11 10.87
N THR A 58 2.63 7.78 11.17
CA THR A 58 1.94 7.64 12.46
C THR A 58 1.38 6.22 12.61
N SER A 59 1.95 5.43 13.50
CA SER A 59 1.49 4.07 13.80
C SER A 59 0.12 4.07 14.50
N GLY A 60 -0.71 3.07 14.18
CA GLY A 60 -2.00 2.87 14.86
C GLY A 60 -3.03 3.97 14.61
N ILE A 61 -2.92 4.70 13.50
CA ILE A 61 -3.88 5.74 13.12
C ILE A 61 -5.29 5.17 12.97
N THR A 62 -6.28 5.89 13.45
CA THR A 62 -7.70 5.55 13.25
C THR A 62 -8.20 6.11 11.91
N ALA A 63 -9.28 5.52 11.38
CA ALA A 63 -9.92 6.02 10.15
C ALA A 63 -10.40 7.48 10.29
N THR A 64 -10.79 7.90 11.49
CA THR A 64 -11.22 9.27 11.78
C THR A 64 -10.05 10.25 11.73
N GLU A 65 -8.93 9.91 12.34
CA GLU A 65 -7.71 10.73 12.31
C GLU A 65 -7.15 10.86 10.89
N LEU A 66 -7.08 9.73 10.16
CA LEU A 66 -6.64 9.69 8.77
C LEU A 66 -7.52 10.61 7.90
N ARG A 67 -8.85 10.52 8.04
CA ARG A 67 -9.80 11.39 7.34
C ARG A 67 -9.58 12.87 7.66
N SER A 68 -9.33 13.20 8.93
CA SER A 68 -9.07 14.58 9.38
C SER A 68 -7.78 15.13 8.75
N LYS A 69 -6.71 14.33 8.72
CA LYS A 69 -5.46 14.68 8.06
C LYS A 69 -5.64 14.88 6.53
N CYS A 70 -6.36 13.97 5.87
CA CYS A 70 -6.65 14.09 4.44
C CYS A 70 -7.48 15.33 4.09
N ARG A 71 -8.48 15.69 4.92
CA ARG A 71 -9.25 16.93 4.75
C ARG A 71 -8.37 18.17 4.85
N LYS A 72 -7.50 18.21 5.85
CA LYS A 72 -6.55 19.31 6.04
C LYS A 72 -5.63 19.45 4.83
N LEU A 73 -4.99 18.35 4.40
CA LEU A 73 -4.12 18.33 3.21
C LEU A 73 -4.86 18.81 1.97
N LYS A 74 -6.10 18.37 1.77
CA LYS A 74 -6.89 18.76 0.59
C LYS A 74 -7.16 20.27 0.54
N ILE A 75 -7.40 20.89 1.70
CA ILE A 75 -7.67 22.33 1.77
C ILE A 75 -6.38 23.14 1.61
N GLU A 76 -5.28 22.71 2.22
CA GLU A 76 -4.05 23.49 2.31
C GLU A 76 -3.16 23.37 1.07
N GLN A 77 -3.10 22.17 0.48
CA GLN A 77 -2.11 21.85 -0.57
C GLN A 77 -2.72 21.15 -1.79
N GLY A 78 -4.00 20.76 -1.73
CA GLY A 78 -4.59 19.83 -2.67
C GLY A 78 -4.28 18.38 -2.31
N LEU A 79 -5.14 17.46 -2.79
CA LEU A 79 -4.97 16.02 -2.55
C LEU A 79 -5.60 15.26 -3.73
N ASP A 80 -4.78 14.49 -4.45
CA ASP A 80 -5.17 13.77 -5.65
C ASP A 80 -5.22 12.25 -5.45
N LEU A 81 -4.47 11.71 -4.47
CA LEU A 81 -4.39 10.29 -4.18
C LEU A 81 -4.04 10.06 -2.71
N VAL A 82 -4.66 9.06 -2.12
CA VAL A 82 -4.32 8.52 -0.79
C VAL A 82 -3.87 7.08 -0.92
N ILE A 83 -2.72 6.74 -0.33
CA ILE A 83 -2.21 5.36 -0.24
C ILE A 83 -2.07 5.00 1.23
N ILE A 84 -2.50 3.79 1.60
CA ILE A 84 -2.44 3.27 2.99
C ILE A 84 -1.72 1.93 2.98
N ASP A 85 -0.62 1.83 3.71
CA ASP A 85 0.21 0.62 3.83
C ASP A 85 0.34 0.23 5.32
N TYR A 86 -0.45 -0.73 5.79
CA TYR A 86 -1.58 -1.48 5.24
C TYR A 86 -2.76 -1.47 6.23
N LEU A 87 -3.96 -1.82 5.76
CA LEU A 87 -5.21 -1.69 6.51
C LEU A 87 -5.20 -2.33 7.88
N GLN A 88 -4.60 -3.52 8.00
CA GLN A 88 -4.60 -4.28 9.25
C GLN A 88 -3.75 -3.65 10.36
N LEU A 89 -2.98 -2.59 10.10
CA LEU A 89 -2.26 -1.83 11.12
C LEU A 89 -3.02 -0.60 11.60
N MET A 90 -4.15 -0.28 10.97
CA MET A 90 -5.04 0.76 11.48
C MET A 90 -5.72 0.34 12.78
N SER A 91 -5.98 1.31 13.65
CA SER A 91 -6.75 1.10 14.88
C SER A 91 -8.23 1.33 14.62
N GLY A 92 -9.06 0.48 15.21
CA GLY A 92 -10.50 0.69 15.25
C GLY A 92 -10.90 1.81 16.20
N SER A 93 -12.10 2.34 16.02
CA SER A 93 -12.66 3.42 16.88
C SER A 93 -13.17 2.93 18.25
N GLY A 94 -13.19 1.63 18.51
CA GLY A 94 -13.76 1.01 19.70
C GLY A 94 -12.77 0.83 20.86
N LYS A 95 -13.24 1.04 22.10
CA LYS A 95 -12.46 0.88 23.34
C LYS A 95 -12.11 -0.57 23.71
N ARG A 96 -12.58 -1.58 22.97
CA ARG A 96 -12.34 -3.00 23.26
C ARG A 96 -11.39 -3.60 22.22
N LYS A 97 -10.10 -3.63 22.57
CA LYS A 97 -9.12 -4.43 21.82
C LYS A 97 -9.51 -5.91 21.93
N GLY A 98 -9.83 -6.55 20.80
CA GLY A 98 -9.80 -7.99 20.68
C GLY A 98 -11.10 -8.73 20.40
N GLU A 99 -12.29 -8.10 20.44
CA GLU A 99 -13.54 -8.90 20.34
C GLU A 99 -13.98 -9.27 18.91
N ASN A 100 -13.60 -8.54 17.89
CA ASN A 100 -13.84 -8.99 16.50
C ASN A 100 -13.00 -8.19 15.48
N ARG A 101 -11.80 -8.67 15.21
CA ARG A 101 -10.88 -8.03 14.23
C ARG A 101 -11.52 -7.90 12.84
N GLN A 102 -12.33 -8.87 12.45
CA GLN A 102 -13.05 -8.84 11.18
C GLN A 102 -14.05 -7.67 11.12
N GLN A 103 -14.75 -7.40 12.22
CA GLN A 103 -15.69 -6.28 12.29
C GLN A 103 -14.95 -4.95 12.24
N GLU A 104 -13.83 -4.83 12.95
CA GLU A 104 -12.99 -3.64 12.94
C GLU A 104 -12.48 -3.31 11.53
N ILE A 105 -11.96 -4.29 10.79
CA ILE A 105 -11.53 -4.12 9.40
C ILE A 105 -12.71 -3.71 8.50
N SER A 106 -13.90 -4.27 8.75
CA SER A 106 -15.10 -3.91 8.00
C SER A 106 -15.52 -2.44 8.23
N GLU A 107 -15.40 -1.95 9.45
CA GLU A 107 -15.67 -0.54 9.78
C GLU A 107 -14.65 0.39 9.15
N ILE A 108 -13.35 0.02 9.20
CA ILE A 108 -12.28 0.75 8.54
C ILE A 108 -12.54 0.84 7.03
N SER A 109 -12.83 -0.28 6.38
CA SER A 109 -13.10 -0.35 4.94
C SER A 109 -14.23 0.61 4.52
N ARG A 110 -15.37 0.56 5.22
CA ARG A 110 -16.49 1.48 4.96
C ARG A 110 -16.12 2.94 5.18
N SER A 111 -15.35 3.22 6.24
CA SER A 111 -14.90 4.57 6.55
C SER A 111 -13.99 5.13 5.46
N LEU A 112 -13.09 4.31 4.91
CA LEU A 112 -12.22 4.70 3.80
C LEU A 112 -13.00 4.92 2.52
N LYS A 113 -13.99 4.06 2.22
CA LYS A 113 -14.90 4.25 1.08
C LYS A 113 -15.69 5.56 1.20
N PHE A 114 -16.20 5.86 2.39
CA PHE A 114 -16.89 7.12 2.66
C PHE A 114 -15.95 8.32 2.47
N MET A 115 -14.73 8.26 3.00
CA MET A 115 -13.72 9.31 2.86
C MET A 115 -13.36 9.56 1.37
N ALA A 116 -13.13 8.51 0.60
CA ALA A 116 -12.82 8.62 -0.82
C ALA A 116 -13.91 9.38 -1.59
N ARG A 117 -15.17 9.09 -1.30
CA ARG A 117 -16.32 9.76 -1.91
C ARG A 117 -16.46 11.21 -1.44
N GLU A 118 -16.35 11.44 -0.14
CA GLU A 118 -16.47 12.78 0.47
C GLU A 118 -15.41 13.74 -0.07
N LEU A 119 -14.16 13.27 -0.12
CA LEU A 119 -13.04 14.09 -0.59
C LEU A 119 -12.91 14.10 -2.11
N ASN A 120 -13.67 13.26 -2.82
CA ASN A 120 -13.52 13.02 -4.26
C ASN A 120 -12.04 12.73 -4.62
N VAL A 121 -11.44 11.76 -3.93
CA VAL A 121 -10.03 11.37 -4.08
C VAL A 121 -9.95 9.84 -4.11
N PRO A 122 -9.26 9.23 -5.07
CA PRO A 122 -9.01 7.80 -5.05
C PRO A 122 -8.19 7.39 -3.82
N VAL A 123 -8.55 6.25 -3.24
CA VAL A 123 -7.86 5.65 -2.10
C VAL A 123 -7.38 4.26 -2.49
N ILE A 124 -6.07 4.05 -2.43
CA ILE A 124 -5.44 2.74 -2.57
C ILE A 124 -5.09 2.25 -1.17
N ALA A 125 -5.69 1.15 -0.76
CA ALA A 125 -5.40 0.54 0.53
C ALA A 125 -4.78 -0.84 0.31
N LEU A 126 -3.56 -1.04 0.82
CA LEU A 126 -2.92 -2.35 0.82
C LEU A 126 -3.58 -3.23 1.86
N SER A 127 -3.72 -4.50 1.56
CA SER A 127 -4.31 -5.48 2.47
C SER A 127 -3.50 -6.77 2.44
N GLN A 128 -3.17 -7.28 3.61
CA GLN A 128 -2.53 -8.57 3.73
C GLN A 128 -3.54 -9.68 3.43
N LEU A 129 -3.10 -10.70 2.70
CA LEU A 129 -3.89 -11.88 2.38
C LEU A 129 -3.80 -12.92 3.51
N SER A 130 -4.80 -13.80 3.55
CA SER A 130 -4.76 -15.01 4.38
C SER A 130 -3.60 -15.90 3.96
N ARG A 131 -2.89 -16.50 4.93
CA ARG A 131 -1.84 -17.49 4.65
C ARG A 131 -2.33 -18.77 3.98
N ALA A 132 -3.65 -18.97 3.89
CA ALA A 132 -4.24 -20.10 3.17
C ALA A 132 -3.85 -20.13 1.68
N VAL A 133 -3.53 -18.97 1.08
CA VAL A 133 -3.02 -18.89 -0.30
C VAL A 133 -1.73 -19.72 -0.49
N GLU A 134 -0.85 -19.74 0.49
CA GLU A 134 0.44 -20.45 0.43
C GLU A 134 0.28 -21.98 0.47
N GLN A 135 -0.89 -22.47 0.92
CA GLN A 135 -1.20 -23.89 1.00
C GLN A 135 -1.75 -24.46 -0.32
N ARG A 136 -2.13 -23.59 -1.27
CA ARG A 136 -2.59 -24.02 -2.60
C ARG A 136 -1.42 -24.38 -3.51
N PRO A 137 -1.61 -25.34 -4.43
CA PRO A 137 -0.56 -25.72 -5.38
C PRO A 137 -0.09 -24.57 -6.27
N ASP A 138 -1.01 -23.75 -6.77
CA ASP A 138 -0.75 -22.62 -7.67
C ASP A 138 -0.34 -21.34 -6.94
N LYS A 139 -0.62 -21.27 -5.63
CA LYS A 139 -0.35 -20.10 -4.76
C LYS A 139 -0.82 -18.76 -5.33
N LYS A 140 -1.66 -18.77 -6.36
CA LYS A 140 -2.25 -17.55 -6.93
C LYS A 140 -3.33 -16.99 -6.02
N PRO A 141 -3.32 -15.70 -5.71
CA PRO A 141 -4.29 -15.08 -4.84
C PRO A 141 -5.67 -14.98 -5.52
N MET A 142 -6.73 -15.10 -4.72
CA MET A 142 -8.13 -14.97 -5.15
C MET A 142 -8.96 -14.21 -4.10
N LEU A 143 -10.15 -13.76 -4.47
CA LEU A 143 -11.01 -12.94 -3.58
C LEU A 143 -11.30 -13.60 -2.23
N SER A 144 -11.41 -14.94 -2.18
CA SER A 144 -11.61 -15.66 -0.92
C SER A 144 -10.44 -15.53 0.06
N ASP A 145 -9.24 -15.12 -0.40
CA ASP A 145 -8.09 -14.91 0.47
C ASP A 145 -8.17 -13.60 1.26
N LEU A 146 -9.11 -12.72 0.89
CA LEU A 146 -9.53 -11.56 1.68
C LEU A 146 -10.50 -11.94 2.83
N ARG A 147 -10.58 -13.18 3.23
CA ARG A 147 -11.64 -13.80 4.03
C ARG A 147 -11.83 -13.21 5.43
N GLU A 148 -10.79 -12.69 6.04
CA GLU A 148 -10.91 -11.92 7.30
C GLU A 148 -11.49 -10.52 7.07
N SER A 149 -11.73 -10.16 5.82
CA SER A 149 -12.09 -8.84 5.35
C SER A 149 -13.15 -8.88 4.24
N GLY A 150 -14.14 -9.74 4.34
CA GLY A 150 -15.22 -9.86 3.33
C GLY A 150 -15.91 -8.52 3.00
N ALA A 151 -15.87 -7.57 3.92
CA ALA A 151 -16.30 -6.20 3.67
C ALA A 151 -15.40 -5.46 2.69
N ILE A 152 -14.06 -5.70 2.70
CA ILE A 152 -13.15 -5.06 1.74
C ILE A 152 -13.54 -5.42 0.32
N GLU A 153 -13.83 -6.70 0.07
CA GLU A 153 -14.30 -7.14 -1.25
C GLU A 153 -15.59 -6.40 -1.67
N GLN A 154 -16.54 -6.22 -0.75
CA GLN A 154 -17.80 -5.54 -1.07
C GLN A 154 -17.64 -4.04 -1.29
N ASP A 155 -16.84 -3.37 -0.45
CA ASP A 155 -16.67 -1.93 -0.44
C ASP A 155 -15.76 -1.43 -1.57
N ALA A 156 -14.71 -2.19 -1.92
CA ALA A 156 -13.77 -1.82 -2.96
C ALA A 156 -14.44 -1.75 -4.35
N ASP A 157 -14.11 -0.73 -5.13
CA ASP A 157 -14.49 -0.64 -6.54
C ASP A 157 -13.62 -1.53 -7.41
N MET A 158 -12.37 -1.71 -7.03
CA MET A 158 -11.39 -2.56 -7.68
C MET A 158 -10.59 -3.34 -6.63
N VAL A 159 -10.31 -4.60 -6.92
CA VAL A 159 -9.40 -5.44 -6.16
C VAL A 159 -8.33 -5.94 -7.11
N MET A 160 -7.09 -5.64 -6.78
CA MET A 160 -5.91 -6.09 -7.52
C MET A 160 -5.03 -6.93 -6.61
N PHE A 161 -4.60 -8.09 -7.11
CA PHE A 161 -3.59 -8.92 -6.43
C PHE A 161 -2.26 -8.77 -7.12
N LEU A 162 -1.20 -8.84 -6.34
CA LEU A 162 0.18 -8.92 -6.82
C LEU A 162 0.68 -10.34 -6.64
N TYR A 163 1.22 -10.93 -7.71
CA TYR A 163 1.81 -12.25 -7.70
C TYR A 163 3.17 -12.24 -8.39
N ARG A 164 4.13 -12.97 -7.84
CA ARG A 164 5.45 -13.18 -8.45
C ARG A 164 5.76 -14.66 -8.41
N ASP A 165 5.79 -15.27 -9.59
CA ASP A 165 6.03 -16.72 -9.70
C ASP A 165 7.42 -17.10 -9.19
N GLU A 166 8.46 -16.32 -9.50
CA GLU A 166 9.84 -16.58 -9.06
C GLU A 166 10.00 -16.65 -7.52
N TYR A 167 9.08 -16.03 -6.76
CA TYR A 167 9.10 -16.09 -5.30
C TYR A 167 8.78 -17.49 -4.77
N TYR A 168 7.94 -18.22 -5.48
CA TYR A 168 7.48 -19.56 -5.13
C TYR A 168 8.18 -20.65 -5.93
N ASN A 169 8.63 -20.34 -7.14
CA ASN A 169 9.26 -21.26 -8.09
C ASN A 169 10.63 -20.69 -8.51
N PRO A 170 11.75 -21.18 -7.92
CA PRO A 170 13.10 -20.73 -8.30
C PRO A 170 13.46 -20.96 -9.77
N ASP A 171 12.80 -21.94 -10.42
CA ASP A 171 13.00 -22.30 -11.82
C ASP A 171 12.01 -21.60 -12.77
N SER A 172 11.29 -20.58 -12.28
CA SER A 172 10.36 -19.81 -13.09
C SER A 172 11.03 -19.22 -14.34
N GLU A 173 10.33 -19.30 -15.45
CA GLU A 173 10.71 -18.65 -16.70
C GLU A 173 10.43 -17.12 -16.64
N GLU A 174 9.56 -16.68 -15.73
CA GLU A 174 9.13 -15.27 -15.55
C GLU A 174 9.92 -14.55 -14.46
N LYS A 175 11.26 -14.62 -14.53
CA LYS A 175 12.11 -13.92 -13.55
C LYS A 175 12.01 -12.39 -13.68
N GLY A 176 11.90 -11.72 -12.54
CA GLY A 176 11.78 -10.26 -12.48
C GLY A 176 10.40 -9.73 -12.88
N VAL A 177 9.42 -10.60 -13.13
CA VAL A 177 8.05 -10.23 -13.50
C VAL A 177 7.15 -10.29 -12.28
N ALA A 178 6.28 -9.29 -12.14
CA ALA A 178 5.17 -9.29 -11.21
C ALA A 178 3.85 -9.22 -11.98
N GLU A 179 2.96 -10.18 -11.75
CA GLU A 179 1.61 -10.16 -12.29
C GLU A 179 0.72 -9.24 -11.44
N VAL A 180 -0.10 -8.42 -12.10
CA VAL A 180 -1.18 -7.66 -11.47
C VAL A 180 -2.50 -8.27 -11.92
N ILE A 181 -3.17 -8.98 -11.02
CA ILE A 181 -4.42 -9.69 -11.30
C ILE A 181 -5.59 -8.80 -10.87
N ILE A 182 -6.40 -8.33 -11.80
CA ILE A 182 -7.63 -7.56 -11.52
C ILE A 182 -8.74 -8.55 -11.19
N ALA A 183 -8.89 -8.90 -9.92
CA ALA A 183 -9.87 -9.90 -9.47
C ALA A 183 -11.28 -9.35 -9.33
N LYS A 184 -11.42 -8.04 -9.13
CA LYS A 184 -12.71 -7.32 -9.11
C LYS A 184 -12.55 -5.96 -9.76
N GLN A 185 -13.51 -5.61 -10.60
CA GLN A 185 -13.67 -4.26 -11.13
C GLN A 185 -15.15 -3.94 -11.30
N ARG A 186 -15.62 -2.86 -10.67
CA ARG A 186 -17.05 -2.49 -10.68
C ARG A 186 -17.51 -1.96 -12.04
N SER A 187 -16.62 -1.33 -12.78
CA SER A 187 -16.95 -0.61 -14.03
C SER A 187 -16.10 -1.05 -15.23
N GLY A 188 -15.55 -2.29 -15.20
CA GLY A 188 -14.72 -2.81 -16.27
C GLY A 188 -14.51 -4.31 -16.18
N PRO A 189 -13.76 -4.90 -17.11
CA PRO A 189 -13.43 -6.33 -17.11
C PRO A 189 -12.45 -6.66 -15.98
N THR A 190 -12.43 -7.94 -15.62
CA THR A 190 -11.41 -8.57 -14.75
C THR A 190 -10.38 -9.29 -15.63
N GLY A 191 -9.16 -9.56 -15.10
CA GLY A 191 -8.10 -10.24 -15.80
C GLY A 191 -6.73 -10.03 -15.20
#